data_23873656bf1eab2f12758909e20c98dc
#
_entry.id   23873656bf1eab2f12758909e20c98dc
#
_cell.length_a   1.000
_cell.length_b   1.000
_cell.length_c   1.000
_cell.angle_alpha   90.00
_cell.angle_beta   90.00
_cell.angle_gamma   90.00
#
_symmetry.space_group_name_H-M   'P 1'
#
loop_
_entity.id
_entity.type
_entity.pdbx_description
1 polymer ?
#
loop_
_entity_poly.entity_id
_entity_poly.type
_entity_poly.pdbx_seq_one_letter_code
_entity_poly.pdbx_strand_id
1 'polypeptide(L)'
;TQGKTLAIMQVSGGSQSFNAVNQMRILGRWMRMLTIPNQSSVAKAFLEFEDDGRMKPSPYYNRIVDVVEELVKFTLLTRDNKDFLVDRYSERVESAEEVSKRVNQKSL
;
A
#
# COMPACT_ATOMS: atom_id res chain seq x y z
N THR A 1 8.04 -6.24 -5.00
CA THR A 1 6.90 -5.42 -4.56
C THR A 1 5.59 -5.83 -5.18
N GLN A 2 5.62 -6.26 -6.44
CA GLN A 2 4.41 -6.67 -7.15
C GLN A 2 3.67 -7.80 -6.42
N GLY A 3 2.36 -7.64 -6.24
CA GLY A 3 1.52 -8.63 -5.57
C GLY A 3 1.59 -8.64 -4.05
N LYS A 4 2.41 -7.80 -3.44
CA LYS A 4 2.45 -7.64 -1.99
C LYS A 4 1.34 -6.71 -1.53
N THR A 5 0.85 -6.94 -0.31
CA THR A 5 -0.17 -6.08 0.30
C THR A 5 0.45 -4.78 0.83
N LEU A 6 -0.31 -3.70 0.78
CA LEU A 6 0.12 -2.38 1.23
C LEU A 6 -1.00 -1.71 2.00
N ALA A 7 -0.70 -1.19 3.18
CA ALA A 7 -1.56 -0.30 3.93
C ALA A 7 -0.89 1.08 4.02
N ILE A 8 -1.70 2.13 4.00
CA ILE A 8 -1.20 3.50 4.01
C ILE A 8 -1.91 4.29 5.10
N MET A 9 -1.12 5.03 5.87
CA MET A 9 -1.62 5.91 6.91
C MET A 9 -0.84 7.22 6.87
N GLN A 10 -1.45 8.28 7.36
CA GLN A 10 -0.84 9.61 7.43
C GLN A 10 -0.93 10.14 8.85
N VAL A 11 0.15 10.78 9.30
CA VAL A 11 0.23 11.43 10.60
C VAL A 11 0.61 12.88 10.37
N SER A 12 -0.13 13.81 10.95
CA SER A 12 0.13 15.23 10.77
C SER A 12 0.04 16.01 12.07
N GLY A 13 0.73 17.15 12.13
CA GLY A 13 0.65 18.08 13.24
C GLY A 13 -0.52 19.06 13.14
N GLY A 14 -1.14 19.15 11.98
CA GLY A 14 -2.28 20.03 11.72
C GLY A 14 -3.60 19.28 11.66
N SER A 15 -4.52 19.83 10.87
CA SER A 15 -5.84 19.23 10.66
C SER A 15 -5.72 17.90 9.88
N GLN A 16 -6.78 17.12 9.95
CA GLN A 16 -6.83 15.85 9.23
C GLN A 16 -6.71 16.07 7.73
N SER A 17 -5.87 15.25 7.10
CA SER A 17 -5.63 15.30 5.66
C SER A 17 -5.38 13.88 5.13
N PHE A 18 -5.77 13.65 3.88
CA PHE A 18 -5.53 12.40 3.16
C PHE A 18 -4.66 12.61 1.91
N ASN A 19 -4.06 13.79 1.76
CA ASN A 19 -3.27 14.11 0.56
C ASN A 19 -2.12 13.13 0.35
N ALA A 20 -1.33 12.87 1.38
CA ALA A 20 -0.20 11.93 1.29
C ALA A 20 -0.69 10.50 1.06
N VAL A 21 -1.77 10.10 1.73
CA VAL A 21 -2.38 8.78 1.54
C VAL A 21 -2.81 8.60 0.09
N ASN A 22 -3.48 9.58 -0.50
CA ASN A 22 -3.94 9.51 -1.88
C ASN A 22 -2.76 9.39 -2.86
N GLN A 23 -1.67 10.11 -2.62
CA GLN A 23 -0.46 10.01 -3.45
C GLN A 23 0.19 8.63 -3.31
N MET A 24 0.27 8.08 -2.11
CA MET A 24 0.84 6.76 -1.88
C MET A 24 -0.01 5.64 -2.51
N ARG A 25 -1.33 5.82 -2.61
CA ARG A 25 -2.19 4.88 -3.33
C ARG A 25 -1.85 4.82 -4.82
N ILE A 26 -1.55 5.97 -5.41
CA ILE A 26 -1.10 6.04 -6.80
C ILE A 26 0.21 5.27 -6.96
N LEU A 27 1.16 5.45 -6.04
CA LEU A 27 2.41 4.72 -6.04
C LEU A 27 2.18 3.20 -5.89
N GLY A 28 1.32 2.80 -4.96
CA GLY A 28 0.97 1.38 -4.76
C GLY A 28 0.45 0.74 -6.05
N ARG A 29 -0.40 1.44 -6.78
CA ARG A 29 -0.90 0.98 -8.09
C ARG A 29 0.23 0.87 -9.11
N TRP A 30 1.12 1.86 -9.17
CA TRP A 30 2.28 1.85 -10.05
C TRP A 30 3.18 0.64 -9.79
N MET A 31 3.41 0.34 -8.52
CA MET A 31 4.24 -0.79 -8.09
C MET A 31 3.47 -2.12 -8.16
N ARG A 32 2.20 -2.08 -8.58
CA ARG A 32 1.31 -3.25 -8.69
C ARG A 32 1.16 -4.00 -7.38
N MET A 33 1.07 -3.25 -6.30
CA MET A 33 0.79 -3.77 -4.97
C MET A 33 -0.72 -3.86 -4.73
N LEU A 34 -1.09 -4.74 -3.82
CA LEU A 34 -2.47 -4.88 -3.36
C LEU A 34 -2.70 -3.87 -2.22
N THR A 35 -3.09 -2.66 -2.59
CA THR A 35 -3.34 -1.60 -1.62
C THR A 35 -4.72 -1.80 -0.99
N ILE A 36 -4.75 -2.06 0.33
CA ILE A 36 -6.01 -2.36 1.01
C ILE A 36 -6.94 -1.14 1.03
N PRO A 37 -8.27 -1.35 1.08
CA PRO A 37 -9.23 -0.24 1.08
C PRO A 37 -9.11 0.67 2.30
N ASN A 38 -8.87 0.10 3.48
CA ASN A 38 -8.85 0.87 4.72
C ASN A 38 -7.59 1.72 4.83
N GLN A 39 -7.77 2.90 5.38
CA GLN A 39 -6.70 3.88 5.56
C GLN A 39 -7.01 4.74 6.77
N SER A 40 -6.01 5.43 7.30
CA SER A 40 -6.19 6.31 8.45
C SER A 40 -5.34 7.57 8.32
N SER A 41 -5.83 8.65 8.92
CA SER A 41 -5.09 9.90 9.03
C SER A 41 -5.27 10.42 10.45
N VAL A 42 -4.15 10.66 11.14
CA VAL A 42 -4.13 11.16 12.51
C VAL A 42 -3.80 12.65 12.48
N ALA A 43 -4.79 13.47 12.84
CA ALA A 43 -4.62 14.92 12.98
C ALA A 43 -4.04 15.26 14.35
N LYS A 44 -3.33 16.38 14.43
CA LYS A 44 -2.79 16.90 15.69
C LYS A 44 -2.13 15.81 16.52
N ALA A 45 -1.23 15.07 15.89
CA ALA A 45 -0.64 13.87 16.46
C ALA A 45 0.03 14.12 17.82
N PHE A 46 0.54 15.33 18.05
CA PHE A 46 1.17 15.69 19.32
C PHE A 46 0.23 15.58 20.53
N LEU A 47 -1.09 15.57 20.33
CA LEU A 47 -2.08 15.38 21.38
C LEU A 47 -2.41 13.90 21.64
N GLU A 48 -1.92 13.00 20.80
CA GLU A 48 -2.35 11.61 20.78
C GLU A 48 -1.40 10.65 21.49
N PHE A 49 -0.30 11.16 22.06
CA PHE A 49 0.73 10.34 22.69
C PHE A 49 0.96 10.72 24.15
N GLU A 50 1.20 9.70 24.97
CA GLU A 50 1.63 9.88 26.36
C GLU A 50 3.10 10.30 26.41
N ASP A 51 3.55 10.78 27.59
CA ASP A 51 4.94 11.19 27.80
C ASP A 51 5.93 10.04 27.59
N ASP A 52 5.50 8.79 27.79
CA ASP A 52 6.32 7.61 27.56
C ASP A 52 6.36 7.16 26.09
N GLY A 53 5.71 7.89 25.20
CA GLY A 53 5.69 7.61 23.78
C GLY A 53 4.55 6.70 23.33
N ARG A 54 3.75 6.17 24.21
CA ARG A 54 2.60 5.33 23.85
C ARG A 54 1.44 6.17 23.36
N MET A 55 0.73 5.65 22.38
CA MET A 55 -0.45 6.31 21.87
C MET A 55 -1.61 6.19 22.87
N LYS A 56 -2.30 7.31 23.10
CA LYS A 56 -3.48 7.34 23.98
C LYS A 56 -4.62 6.54 23.37
N PRO A 57 -5.47 5.89 24.18
CA PRO A 57 -6.74 5.37 23.70
C PRO A 57 -7.56 6.48 23.05
N SER A 58 -7.98 6.29 21.81
CA SER A 58 -8.72 7.28 21.06
C SER A 58 -9.35 6.63 19.82
N PRO A 59 -10.30 7.31 19.15
CA PRO A 59 -10.79 6.85 17.86
C PRO A 59 -9.69 6.70 16.80
N TYR A 60 -8.65 7.52 16.84
CA TYR A 60 -7.50 7.39 15.95
C TYR A 60 -6.73 6.09 16.21
N TYR A 61 -6.48 5.78 17.49
CA TYR A 61 -5.86 4.52 17.86
C TYR A 61 -6.66 3.32 17.33
N ASN A 62 -7.97 3.34 17.54
CA ASN A 62 -8.84 2.26 17.10
C ASN A 62 -8.80 2.08 15.59
N ARG A 63 -8.77 3.17 14.83
CA ARG A 63 -8.70 3.11 13.36
C ARG A 63 -7.36 2.59 12.86
N ILE A 64 -6.26 2.90 13.54
CA ILE A 64 -4.95 2.33 13.21
C ILE A 64 -4.98 0.82 13.39
N VAL A 65 -5.56 0.34 14.47
CA VAL A 65 -5.72 -1.10 14.71
C VAL A 65 -6.54 -1.74 13.60
N ASP A 66 -7.64 -1.11 13.19
CA ASP A 66 -8.48 -1.60 12.09
C ASP A 66 -7.68 -1.74 10.80
N VAL A 67 -6.85 -0.75 10.47
CA VAL A 67 -6.02 -0.79 9.25
C VAL A 67 -5.02 -1.94 9.32
N VAL A 68 -4.34 -2.12 10.46
CA VAL A 68 -3.36 -3.19 10.63
C VAL A 68 -4.03 -4.57 10.58
N GLU A 69 -5.18 -4.72 11.22
CA GLU A 69 -5.93 -5.99 11.15
C GLU A 69 -6.35 -6.31 9.72
N GLU A 70 -6.84 -5.33 8.99
CA GLU A 70 -7.23 -5.52 7.59
C GLU A 70 -6.03 -5.91 6.74
N LEU A 71 -4.88 -5.27 6.95
CA LEU A 71 -3.64 -5.61 6.26
C LEU A 71 -3.27 -7.08 6.50
N VAL A 72 -3.33 -7.53 7.74
CA VAL A 72 -3.02 -8.92 8.08
C VAL A 72 -4.01 -9.87 7.40
N LYS A 73 -5.30 -9.56 7.44
CA LYS A 73 -6.34 -10.37 6.80
C LYS A 73 -6.10 -10.50 5.30
N PHE A 74 -5.88 -9.40 4.60
CA PHE A 74 -5.59 -9.43 3.17
C PHE A 74 -4.30 -10.18 2.86
N THR A 75 -3.27 -10.01 3.68
CA THR A 75 -2.01 -10.72 3.50
C THR A 75 -2.20 -12.22 3.62
N LEU A 76 -2.94 -12.68 4.62
CA LEU A 76 -3.22 -14.11 4.82
C LEU A 76 -4.05 -14.69 3.67
N LEU A 77 -4.98 -13.92 3.12
CA LEU A 77 -5.82 -14.37 2.01
C LEU A 77 -5.04 -14.48 0.69
N THR A 78 -4.06 -13.62 0.48
CA THR A 78 -3.42 -13.47 -0.82
C THR A 78 -2.03 -14.08 -0.92
N ARG A 79 -1.33 -14.31 0.19
CA ARG A 79 0.08 -14.73 0.19
C ARG A 79 0.31 -16.04 -0.57
N ASP A 80 -0.59 -17.00 -0.46
CA ASP A 80 -0.47 -18.30 -1.11
C ASP A 80 -0.95 -18.25 -2.57
N ASN A 81 -1.54 -17.14 -3.00
CA ASN A 81 -2.05 -16.92 -4.34
C ASN A 81 -1.28 -15.83 -5.10
N LYS A 82 -0.12 -15.42 -4.58
CA LYS A 82 0.65 -14.33 -5.18
C LYS A 82 1.02 -14.62 -6.62
N ASP A 83 1.53 -15.80 -6.90
CA ASP A 83 1.95 -16.17 -8.25
C ASP A 83 0.77 -16.18 -9.22
N PHE A 84 -0.39 -16.63 -8.75
CA PHE A 84 -1.63 -16.57 -9.53
C PHE A 84 -2.04 -15.12 -9.84
N LEU A 85 -1.96 -14.24 -8.85
CA LEU A 85 -2.37 -12.84 -8.99
C LEU A 85 -1.46 -12.03 -9.91
N VAL A 86 -0.18 -12.35 -9.97
CA VAL A 86 0.78 -11.64 -10.81
C VAL A 86 0.98 -12.28 -12.17
N ASP A 87 0.38 -13.43 -12.41
CA ASP A 87 0.40 -14.10 -13.71
C ASP A 87 -0.43 -13.28 -14.71
N ARG A 88 0.18 -12.85 -15.79
CA ARG A 88 -0.47 -11.99 -16.78
C ARG A 88 -0.42 -12.61 -18.16
N TYR A 89 -1.51 -12.44 -18.87
CA TYR A 89 -1.63 -12.89 -20.26
C TYR A 89 -0.50 -12.34 -21.14
N SER A 90 -0.22 -11.05 -21.01
CA SER A 90 0.82 -10.41 -21.85
C SER A 90 2.21 -11.00 -21.62
N GLU A 91 2.52 -11.40 -20.40
CA GLU A 91 3.81 -11.99 -20.04
C GLU A 91 3.90 -13.45 -20.50
N ARG A 92 2.78 -14.15 -20.62
CA ARG A 92 2.74 -15.51 -21.19
C ARG A 92 2.91 -15.50 -22.69
N VAL A 93 2.43 -14.44 -23.36
CA VAL A 93 2.52 -14.31 -24.82
C VAL A 93 3.90 -13.75 -25.24
N GLU A 94 4.41 -12.79 -24.48
CA GLU A 94 5.70 -12.15 -24.76
C GLU A 94 6.44 -11.96 -23.44
N SER A 95 7.64 -12.57 -23.31
CA SER A 95 8.46 -12.44 -22.10
C SER A 95 9.02 -11.03 -21.95
N ALA A 96 9.45 -10.69 -20.74
CA ALA A 96 10.10 -9.39 -20.47
C ALA A 96 11.35 -9.20 -21.31
N GLU A 97 12.11 -10.27 -21.56
CA GLU A 97 13.29 -10.25 -22.43
C GLU A 97 12.94 -9.94 -23.86
N GLU A 98 11.87 -10.54 -24.38
CA GLU A 98 11.40 -10.29 -25.74
C GLU A 98 10.93 -8.83 -25.91
N VAL A 99 10.21 -8.31 -24.92
CA VAL A 99 9.79 -6.90 -24.92
C VAL A 99 10.99 -5.98 -24.94
N SER A 100 12.00 -6.24 -24.12
CA SER A 100 13.23 -5.46 -24.05
C SER A 100 13.94 -5.43 -25.39
N LYS A 101 14.09 -6.57 -26.05
CA LYS A 101 14.70 -6.66 -27.37
C LYS A 101 13.92 -5.87 -28.42
N ARG A 102 12.60 -6.00 -28.42
CA ARG A 102 11.74 -5.30 -29.37
C ARG A 102 11.84 -3.77 -29.22
N VAL A 103 11.82 -3.28 -27.98
CA VAL A 103 11.94 -1.84 -27.70
C VAL A 103 13.31 -1.31 -28.11
N ASN A 104 14.37 -2.04 -27.82
CA ASN A 104 15.73 -1.61 -28.15
C ASN A 104 16.00 -1.64 -29.66
N GLN A 105 15.36 -2.52 -30.40
CA GLN A 105 15.50 -2.61 -31.84
C GLN A 105 14.85 -1.45 -32.59
N LYS A 106 13.90 -0.76 -31.98
CA LYS A 106 13.22 0.40 -32.60
C LYS A 106 14.17 1.57 -32.91
N SER A 107 15.29 1.62 -32.22
CA SER A 107 16.27 2.69 -32.44
C SER A 107 17.13 2.48 -33.70
N LEU A 108 17.02 1.32 -34.31
CA LEU A 108 17.71 1.00 -35.54
C LEU A 108 16.88 1.37 -36.75
#